data_6ca2320bd07d5f7f855cac3811901007
#
_entry.id   6ca2320bd07d5f7f855cac3811901007
#
_cell.length_a   1.000
_cell.length_b   1.000
_cell.length_c   1.000
_cell.angle_alpha   90.00
_cell.angle_beta   90.00
_cell.angle_gamma   90.00
#
_symmetry.space_group_name_H-M   'P 1'
#
loop_
_entity.id
_entity.type
_entity.pdbx_description
1 polymer ?
#
loop_
_entity_poly.entity_id
_entity_poly.type
_entity_poly.pdbx_seq_one_letter_code
_entity_poly.pdbx_strand_id
1 'polypeptide(L)'
;INPEQAKTVRYIFERYVCGQTANRIAKELNELGRKTVNKKNWSASSVLTVLRNEKYVGDIEMQKTITKDFLTHRSTINKGEAPRYYVENHHVGIIDRSTWDKAQTMLYEKPSKVGDSVPAQKKKRIHRLAIWKSGLRCGP
;
A
#
# COMPACT_ATOMS: atom_id res chain seq x y z
N ILE A 1 0.62 -10.63 15.39
CA ILE A 1 0.28 -9.22 15.01
C ILE A 1 0.24 -8.41 16.30
N ASN A 2 0.96 -7.30 16.31
CA ASN A 2 0.91 -6.38 17.46
C ASN A 2 -0.41 -5.58 17.41
N PRO A 3 -1.28 -5.68 18.44
CA PRO A 3 -2.60 -5.06 18.43
C PRO A 3 -2.55 -3.52 18.34
N GLU A 4 -1.55 -2.87 18.93
CA GLU A 4 -1.39 -1.42 18.86
C GLU A 4 -1.03 -0.94 17.45
N GLN A 5 -0.17 -1.68 16.77
CA GLN A 5 0.19 -1.39 15.38
C GLN A 5 -0.99 -1.65 14.44
N ALA A 6 -1.76 -2.72 14.68
CA ALA A 6 -2.96 -3.02 13.91
C ALA A 6 -4.02 -1.91 14.03
N LYS A 7 -4.24 -1.36 15.23
CA LYS A 7 -5.11 -0.19 15.44
C LYS A 7 -4.64 1.03 14.65
N THR A 8 -3.34 1.27 14.61
CA THR A 8 -2.75 2.39 13.85
C THR A 8 -2.94 2.20 12.35
N VAL A 9 -2.75 0.98 11.84
CA VAL A 9 -2.98 0.67 10.42
C VAL A 9 -4.45 0.88 10.04
N ARG A 10 -5.40 0.36 10.83
CA ARG A 10 -6.83 0.59 10.60
C ARG A 10 -7.18 2.06 10.59
N TYR A 11 -6.67 2.83 11.54
CA TYR A 11 -6.88 4.28 11.61
C TYR A 11 -6.39 4.99 10.34
N ILE A 12 -5.21 4.63 9.82
CA ILE A 12 -4.67 5.21 8.58
C ILE A 12 -5.61 4.94 7.40
N PHE A 13 -6.07 3.70 7.23
CA PHE A 13 -6.96 3.34 6.12
C PHE A 13 -8.32 4.02 6.24
N GLU A 14 -8.94 4.03 7.41
CA GLU A 14 -10.22 4.70 7.66
C GLU A 14 -10.15 6.20 7.33
N ARG A 15 -9.14 6.90 7.85
CA ARG A 15 -8.96 8.34 7.60
C ARG A 15 -8.69 8.63 6.13
N TYR A 16 -7.92 7.78 5.46
CA TYR A 16 -7.62 7.96 4.05
C TYR A 16 -8.87 7.76 3.18
N VAL A 17 -9.66 6.74 3.44
CA VAL A 17 -10.93 6.48 2.73
C VAL A 17 -11.95 7.60 2.99
N CYS A 18 -11.93 8.23 4.16
CA CYS A 18 -12.72 9.45 4.45
C CYS A 18 -12.24 10.71 3.70
N GLY A 19 -11.21 10.61 2.86
CA GLY A 19 -10.73 11.70 2.02
C GLY A 19 -9.61 12.56 2.62
N GLN A 20 -9.05 12.18 3.77
CA GLN A 20 -7.92 12.89 4.35
C GLN A 20 -6.63 12.67 3.55
N THR A 21 -5.78 13.68 3.53
CA THR A 21 -4.47 13.58 2.91
C THR A 21 -3.46 12.84 3.78
N ALA A 22 -2.47 12.20 3.17
CA ALA A 22 -1.41 11.50 3.90
C ALA A 22 -0.65 12.42 4.88
N ASN A 23 -0.44 13.68 4.51
CA ASN A 23 0.18 14.69 5.38
C ASN A 23 -0.64 14.94 6.64
N ARG A 24 -1.95 15.08 6.49
CA ARG A 24 -2.85 15.32 7.63
C ARG A 24 -2.90 14.12 8.56
N ILE A 25 -3.01 12.92 8.00
CA ILE A 25 -2.99 11.67 8.77
C ILE A 25 -1.69 11.53 9.56
N ALA A 26 -0.53 11.81 8.92
CA ALA A 26 0.77 11.78 9.59
C ALA A 26 0.83 12.77 10.78
N LYS A 27 0.31 13.98 10.60
CA LYS A 27 0.23 15.00 11.65
C LYS A 27 -0.64 14.53 12.82
N GLU A 28 -1.85 14.04 12.54
CA GLU A 28 -2.77 13.51 13.56
C GLU A 28 -2.15 12.36 14.35
N LEU A 29 -1.45 11.43 13.69
CA LEU A 29 -0.75 10.31 14.35
C LEU A 29 0.36 10.80 15.30
N ASN A 30 1.10 11.83 14.91
CA ASN A 30 2.13 12.43 15.73
C ASN A 30 1.55 13.17 16.93
N GLU A 31 0.43 13.88 16.74
CA GLU A 31 -0.31 14.56 17.82
C GLU A 31 -0.87 13.55 18.83
N LEU A 32 -1.33 12.39 18.37
CA LEU A 32 -1.77 11.28 19.21
C LEU A 32 -0.61 10.53 19.91
N GLY A 33 0.64 10.95 19.68
CA GLY A 33 1.83 10.31 20.26
C GLY A 33 2.14 8.92 19.70
N ARG A 34 1.48 8.50 18.61
CA ARG A 34 1.75 7.22 17.98
C ARG A 34 3.04 7.28 17.19
N LYS A 35 3.93 6.33 17.41
CA LYS A 35 5.21 6.24 16.70
C LYS A 35 5.18 5.12 15.64
N THR A 36 6.06 5.24 14.66
CA THR A 36 6.32 4.16 13.70
C THR A 36 6.98 2.97 14.39
N VAL A 37 7.08 1.83 13.72
CA VAL A 37 7.79 0.63 14.22
C VAL A 37 9.22 0.97 14.69
N ASN A 38 9.88 1.88 13.99
CA ASN A 38 11.23 2.36 14.32
C ASN A 38 11.25 3.51 15.35
N LYS A 39 10.16 3.72 16.09
CA LYS A 39 10.01 4.79 17.10
C LYS A 39 10.19 6.22 16.55
N LYS A 40 10.07 6.39 15.25
CA LYS A 40 10.15 7.70 14.56
C LYS A 40 8.78 8.34 14.42
N ASN A 41 8.76 9.63 14.12
CA ASN A 41 7.54 10.35 13.79
C ASN A 41 7.00 9.88 12.42
N TRP A 42 5.69 9.97 12.28
CA TRP A 42 5.02 9.70 11.01
C TRP A 42 5.28 10.83 10.01
N SER A 43 5.47 10.45 8.77
CA SER A 43 5.54 11.35 7.62
C SER A 43 4.52 10.93 6.57
N ALA A 44 4.19 11.80 5.63
CA ALA A 44 3.31 11.45 4.51
C ALA A 44 3.82 10.24 3.73
N SER A 45 5.12 10.14 3.53
CA SER A 45 5.78 9.01 2.88
C SER A 45 5.55 7.70 3.63
N SER A 46 5.68 7.71 4.96
CA SER A 46 5.41 6.53 5.81
C SER A 46 3.95 6.08 5.72
N VAL A 47 3.01 7.02 5.73
CA VAL A 47 1.58 6.74 5.57
C VAL A 47 1.29 6.12 4.21
N LEU A 48 1.84 6.69 3.12
CA LEU A 48 1.68 6.14 1.77
C LEU A 48 2.29 4.73 1.63
N THR A 49 3.42 4.46 2.30
CA THR A 49 4.03 3.14 2.33
C THR A 49 3.09 2.12 2.98
N VAL A 50 2.44 2.47 4.08
CA VAL A 50 1.43 1.62 4.73
C VAL A 50 0.24 1.38 3.80
N LEU A 51 -0.30 2.42 3.18
CA LEU A 51 -1.44 2.32 2.28
C LEU A 51 -1.18 1.46 1.02
N ARG A 52 0.07 1.33 0.60
CA ARG A 52 0.48 0.53 -0.58
C ARG A 52 0.84 -0.91 -0.25
N ASN A 53 0.90 -1.28 1.02
CA ASN A 53 1.38 -2.59 1.44
C ASN A 53 0.23 -3.61 1.45
N GLU A 54 0.20 -4.49 0.47
CA GLU A 54 -0.81 -5.53 0.28
C GLU A 54 -0.91 -6.54 1.44
N LYS A 55 0.11 -6.65 2.25
CA LYS A 55 0.11 -7.58 3.40
C LYS A 55 -0.97 -7.25 4.43
N TYR A 56 -1.41 -6.01 4.50
CA TYR A 56 -2.46 -5.60 5.45
C TYR A 56 -3.85 -6.12 5.07
N VAL A 57 -4.09 -6.42 3.81
CA VAL A 57 -5.34 -7.06 3.35
C VAL A 57 -5.26 -8.59 3.33
N GLY A 58 -4.08 -9.14 3.59
CA GLY A 58 -3.84 -10.58 3.61
C GLY A 58 -3.21 -11.16 2.36
N ASP A 59 -2.80 -10.30 1.42
CA ASP A 59 -2.17 -10.70 0.17
C ASP A 59 -0.64 -10.69 0.28
N ILE A 60 0.01 -11.41 -0.59
CA ILE A 60 1.47 -11.41 -0.73
C ILE A 60 1.86 -11.26 -2.20
N GLU A 61 2.77 -10.33 -2.47
CA GLU A 61 3.45 -10.22 -3.74
C GLU A 61 4.91 -10.66 -3.59
N MET A 62 5.27 -11.72 -4.28
CA MET A 62 6.62 -12.30 -4.26
C MET A 62 7.46 -11.80 -5.43
N GLN A 63 8.78 -11.89 -5.28
CA GLN A 63 9.77 -11.48 -6.28
C GLN A 63 9.67 -10.00 -6.72
N LYS A 64 9.35 -9.12 -5.77
CA LYS A 64 9.43 -7.68 -5.97
C LYS A 64 10.85 -7.20 -6.28
N THR A 65 11.85 -7.90 -5.74
CA THR A 65 13.27 -7.66 -5.92
C THR A 65 13.98 -8.91 -6.39
N ILE A 66 15.06 -8.73 -7.14
CA ILE A 66 15.93 -9.80 -7.63
C ILE A 66 17.38 -9.46 -7.30
N THR A 67 18.19 -10.49 -7.05
CA THR A 67 19.64 -10.36 -6.90
C THR A 67 20.28 -10.66 -8.25
N LYS A 68 20.85 -9.63 -8.88
CA LYS A 68 21.49 -9.76 -10.21
C LYS A 68 22.89 -10.34 -10.15
N ASP A 69 23.57 -10.13 -9.06
CA ASP A 69 24.97 -10.53 -8.91
C ASP A 69 25.17 -11.27 -7.58
N PHE A 70 25.69 -12.51 -7.69
CA PHE A 70 25.99 -13.35 -6.54
C PHE A 70 27.13 -12.83 -5.67
N LEU A 71 28.08 -12.10 -6.28
CA LEU A 71 29.27 -11.63 -5.58
C LEU A 71 28.98 -10.41 -4.72
N THR A 72 28.18 -9.49 -5.22
CA THR A 72 27.86 -8.24 -4.52
C THR A 72 26.58 -8.33 -3.69
N HIS A 73 25.76 -9.36 -3.85
CA HIS A 73 24.46 -9.55 -3.21
C HIS A 73 23.51 -8.33 -3.30
N ARG A 74 23.72 -7.47 -4.30
CA ARG A 74 22.88 -6.28 -4.50
C ARG A 74 21.51 -6.66 -5.03
N SER A 75 20.50 -6.36 -4.25
CA SER A 75 19.11 -6.53 -4.64
C SER A 75 18.63 -5.31 -5.42
N THR A 76 18.00 -5.54 -6.55
CA THR A 76 17.37 -4.52 -7.39
C THR A 76 15.88 -4.78 -7.55
N ILE A 77 15.10 -3.72 -7.80
CA ILE A 77 13.67 -3.86 -8.04
C ILE A 77 13.45 -4.67 -9.32
N ASN A 78 12.61 -5.70 -9.22
CA ASN A 78 12.21 -6.50 -10.38
C ASN A 78 11.33 -5.66 -11.31
N LYS A 79 11.87 -5.31 -12.48
CA LYS A 79 11.19 -4.55 -13.53
C LYS A 79 10.54 -5.44 -14.60
N GLY A 80 10.47 -6.76 -14.37
CA GLY A 80 9.96 -7.74 -15.32
C GLY A 80 11.01 -8.75 -15.78
N GLU A 81 12.18 -8.72 -15.20
CA GLU A 81 13.28 -9.63 -15.50
C GLU A 81 13.00 -11.05 -14.95
N ALA A 82 12.27 -11.13 -13.86
CA ALA A 82 11.80 -12.38 -13.27
C ALA A 82 10.29 -12.37 -13.06
N PRO A 83 9.60 -13.53 -13.12
CA PRO A 83 8.16 -13.58 -12.89
C PRO A 83 7.82 -13.13 -11.49
N ARG A 84 6.74 -12.33 -11.35
CA ARG A 84 6.20 -11.88 -10.07
C ARG A 84 4.94 -12.66 -9.77
N TYR A 85 4.86 -13.20 -8.56
CA TYR A 85 3.71 -13.97 -8.10
C TYR A 85 2.91 -13.17 -7.10
N TYR A 86 1.61 -13.10 -7.32
CA TYR A 86 0.66 -12.47 -6.41
C TYR A 86 -0.30 -13.53 -5.88
N VAL A 87 -0.31 -13.71 -4.56
CA VAL A 87 -1.17 -14.66 -3.86
C VAL A 87 -2.20 -13.89 -3.05
N GLU A 88 -3.46 -14.06 -3.39
CA GLU A 88 -4.58 -13.46 -2.66
C GLU A 88 -4.95 -14.34 -1.46
N ASN A 89 -5.38 -13.70 -0.38
CA ASN A 89 -5.84 -14.38 0.84
C ASN A 89 -4.84 -15.38 1.44
N HIS A 90 -3.57 -15.03 1.40
CA HIS A 90 -2.50 -15.87 1.97
C HIS A 90 -2.59 -15.96 3.50
N HIS A 91 -3.05 -14.90 4.15
CA HIS A 91 -3.19 -14.82 5.60
C HIS A 91 -4.36 -13.91 5.98
N VAL A 92 -4.74 -13.95 7.26
CA VAL A 92 -5.80 -13.08 7.78
C VAL A 92 -5.35 -11.62 7.71
N GLY A 93 -6.10 -10.81 6.97
CA GLY A 93 -5.83 -9.38 6.85
C GLY A 93 -6.22 -8.58 8.09
N ILE A 94 -5.55 -7.45 8.29
CA ILE A 94 -5.91 -6.45 9.31
C ILE A 94 -7.05 -5.56 8.79
N ILE A 95 -7.08 -5.35 7.48
CA ILE A 95 -8.00 -4.45 6.77
C ILE A 95 -8.92 -5.28 5.88
N ASP A 96 -10.19 -4.88 5.78
CA ASP A 96 -11.15 -5.48 4.88
C ASP A 96 -10.79 -5.20 3.41
N ARG A 97 -11.08 -6.16 2.54
CA ARG A 97 -10.87 -6.04 1.09
C ARG A 97 -11.54 -4.78 0.52
N SER A 98 -12.75 -4.49 0.92
CA SER A 98 -13.51 -3.32 0.44
C SER A 98 -12.83 -1.99 0.80
N THR A 99 -12.31 -1.87 2.03
CA THR A 99 -11.57 -0.70 2.49
C THR A 99 -10.23 -0.56 1.77
N TRP A 100 -9.54 -1.67 1.55
CA TRP A 100 -8.31 -1.72 0.76
C TRP A 100 -8.53 -1.23 -0.68
N ASP A 101 -9.52 -1.76 -1.37
CA ASP A 101 -9.81 -1.42 -2.77
C ASP A 101 -10.18 0.07 -2.92
N LYS A 102 -10.96 0.62 -2.00
CA LYS A 102 -11.27 2.06 -1.96
C LYS A 102 -10.00 2.90 -1.78
N ALA A 103 -9.13 2.52 -0.85
CA ALA A 103 -7.87 3.23 -0.61
C ALA A 103 -6.95 3.17 -1.85
N GLN A 104 -6.84 2.00 -2.51
CA GLN A 104 -6.05 1.87 -3.74
C GLN A 104 -6.62 2.71 -4.88
N THR A 105 -7.93 2.72 -5.05
CA THR A 105 -8.61 3.58 -6.02
C THR A 105 -8.25 5.05 -5.81
N MET A 106 -8.35 5.53 -4.59
CA MET A 106 -8.02 6.92 -4.26
C MET A 106 -6.53 7.24 -4.44
N LEU A 107 -5.64 6.27 -4.19
CA LEU A 107 -4.20 6.43 -4.41
C LEU A 107 -3.84 6.60 -5.89
N TYR A 108 -4.55 5.90 -6.78
CA TYR A 108 -4.28 5.94 -8.22
C TYR A 108 -5.03 7.06 -8.94
N GLU A 109 -6.17 7.50 -8.43
CA GLU A 109 -6.95 8.61 -8.99
C GLU A 109 -6.35 9.99 -8.69
N LYS A 110 -5.60 10.12 -7.60
CA LYS A 110 -4.87 11.37 -7.30
C LYS A 110 -3.63 11.44 -8.21
N PRO A 111 -3.54 12.40 -9.14
CA PRO A 111 -2.31 12.61 -9.88
C PRO A 111 -1.19 12.93 -8.89
N SER A 112 -0.19 12.05 -8.84
CA SER A 112 1.02 12.35 -8.07
C SER A 112 1.70 13.55 -8.70
N LYS A 113 1.73 14.67 -8.00
CA LYS A 113 2.46 15.87 -8.42
C LYS A 113 4.00 15.69 -8.41
N VAL A 114 4.46 14.50 -8.13
CA VAL A 114 5.88 14.14 -8.14
C VAL A 114 6.10 13.18 -9.30
N GLY A 115 6.97 13.57 -10.23
CA GLY A 115 7.24 12.89 -11.50
C GLY A 115 7.86 11.50 -11.36
N ASP A 116 7.16 10.59 -10.70
CA ASP A 116 7.51 9.17 -10.72
C ASP A 116 6.82 8.54 -11.93
N SER A 117 7.61 8.33 -12.97
CA SER A 117 7.26 7.44 -14.06
C SER A 117 6.86 6.08 -13.49
N VAL A 118 5.55 5.83 -13.42
CA VAL A 118 5.00 4.55 -12.99
C VAL A 118 5.46 3.48 -13.98
N PRO A 119 6.24 2.48 -13.57
CA PRO A 119 6.68 1.43 -14.49
C PRO A 119 5.48 0.74 -15.14
N ALA A 120 5.61 0.36 -16.41
CA ALA A 120 4.52 -0.23 -17.21
C ALA A 120 3.82 -1.42 -16.53
N GLN A 121 4.48 -2.11 -15.62
CA GLN A 121 3.90 -3.22 -14.85
C GLN A 121 2.88 -2.78 -13.79
N LYS A 122 2.99 -1.56 -13.25
CA LYS A 122 1.94 -1.02 -12.38
C LYS A 122 0.67 -0.70 -13.15
N LYS A 123 0.75 -0.40 -14.46
CA LYS A 123 -0.44 -0.24 -15.33
C LYS A 123 -1.26 -1.53 -15.43
N LYS A 124 -0.62 -2.70 -15.51
CA LYS A 124 -1.35 -4.00 -15.51
C LYS A 124 -2.09 -4.24 -14.19
N ARG A 125 -1.50 -3.83 -13.09
CA ARG A 125 -2.14 -3.93 -11.76
C ARG A 125 -3.34 -2.98 -11.64
N ILE A 126 -3.20 -1.75 -12.14
CA ILE A 126 -4.31 -0.77 -12.20
C ILE A 126 -5.46 -1.29 -13.08
N HIS A 127 -5.15 -1.92 -14.22
CA HIS A 127 -6.14 -2.50 -15.10
C HIS A 127 -6.93 -3.64 -14.41
N ARG A 128 -6.25 -4.46 -13.61
CA ARG A 128 -6.89 -5.53 -12.83
C ARG A 128 -7.82 -4.96 -11.74
N LEU A 129 -7.41 -3.88 -11.07
CA LEU A 129 -8.25 -3.13 -10.14
C LEU A 129 -9.42 -2.41 -10.86
N ALA A 130 -9.22 -1.92 -12.08
CA ALA A 130 -10.27 -1.30 -12.89
C ALA A 130 -11.36 -2.29 -13.31
N ILE A 131 -11.01 -3.55 -13.59
CA ILE A 131 -11.98 -4.63 -13.84
C ILE A 131 -12.81 -4.91 -12.57
N TRP A 132 -12.21 -4.83 -11.40
CA TRP A 132 -12.90 -4.92 -10.12
C TRP A 132 -13.86 -3.74 -9.86
N LYS A 133 -13.54 -2.54 -10.34
CA LYS A 133 -14.42 -1.37 -10.25
C LYS A 133 -15.76 -1.57 -10.97
N SER A 134 -15.78 -2.32 -12.05
CA SER A 134 -17.04 -2.59 -12.79
C SER A 134 -17.99 -3.52 -12.04
N GLY A 135 -17.48 -4.30 -11.07
CA GLY A 135 -18.28 -5.19 -10.21
C GLY A 135 -18.69 -4.58 -8.87
N LEU A 136 -17.98 -3.56 -8.41
CA LEU A 136 -18.23 -2.87 -7.15
C LEU A 136 -18.86 -1.49 -7.43
N ARG A 137 -20.16 -1.47 -7.72
CA ARG A 137 -20.93 -0.24 -7.50
C ARG A 137 -21.02 -0.01 -6.00
N CYS A 138 -20.09 0.76 -5.47
CA CYS A 138 -20.36 1.45 -4.22
C CYS A 138 -21.51 2.39 -4.49
N GLY A 139 -22.71 2.00 -4.10
CA GLY A 139 -23.80 2.93 -3.97
C GLY A 139 -23.39 4.08 -3.05
N PRO A 140 -24.04 5.22 -3.13
CA PRO A 140 -23.75 6.38 -2.30
C PRO A 140 -23.76 6.06 -0.81
#